data_43ada8ddd4ea63fdc291e65e9dc809cf
#
_entry.id   43ada8ddd4ea63fdc291e65e9dc809cf
#
_cell.length_a   1.000
_cell.length_b   1.000
_cell.length_c   1.000
_cell.angle_alpha   90.00
_cell.angle_beta   90.00
_cell.angle_gamma   90.00
#
_symmetry.space_group_name_H-M   'P 1'
#
loop_
_entity.id
_entity.type
_entity.pdbx_description
1 polymer ?
#
loop_
_entity_poly.entity_id
_entity_poly.type
_entity_poly.pdbx_seq_one_letter_code
_entity_poly.pdbx_strand_id
1 'polypeptide(L)'
;MKKVMALIASALLLAGCSSSTGAIDLGVTEFSAKVAEAGVITLDVRTPGEFAEGHVEGARLIDFQSGNFENEIAALDKNATYAVYCRSGNRSGQAVKTMQDAGFTNVFNMNGGVIDWANAGFPLVKN
;
A
#
# COMPACT_ATOMS: atom_id res chain seq x y z
N MET A 1 -12.33 54.51 -31.12
CA MET A 1 -11.35 53.98 -30.66
C MET A 1 -11.40 53.41 -29.42
N LYS A 2 -11.60 52.32 -29.14
CA LYS A 2 -11.54 51.73 -27.97
C LYS A 2 -10.89 50.54 -28.07
N LYS A 3 -9.97 50.25 -27.31
CA LYS A 3 -9.29 49.12 -27.29
C LYS A 3 -9.83 48.23 -26.33
N VAL A 4 -10.23 47.15 -26.67
CA VAL A 4 -10.63 46.15 -25.81
C VAL A 4 -9.49 45.28 -25.55
N MET A 5 -9.00 45.30 -24.39
CA MET A 5 -7.99 44.42 -23.99
C MET A 5 -8.63 43.15 -23.57
N ALA A 6 -8.49 42.18 -24.34
CA ALA A 6 -8.86 40.87 -23.93
C ALA A 6 -7.80 40.32 -23.06
N LEU A 7 -8.09 40.28 -21.82
CA LEU A 7 -7.22 39.59 -20.89
C LEU A 7 -7.48 38.15 -20.98
N ILE A 8 -6.61 37.47 -21.60
CA ILE A 8 -6.64 36.04 -21.60
C ILE A 8 -6.02 35.60 -20.32
N ALA A 9 -6.83 35.26 -19.41
CA ALA A 9 -6.33 34.59 -18.24
C ALA A 9 -6.01 33.19 -18.64
N SER A 10 -4.76 32.95 -18.86
CA SER A 10 -4.30 31.60 -19.00
C SER A 10 -4.38 30.93 -17.69
N ALA A 11 -5.40 30.21 -17.49
CA ALA A 11 -5.43 29.35 -16.35
C ALA A 11 -4.46 28.23 -16.60
N LEU A 12 -3.33 28.34 -16.01
CA LEU A 12 -2.39 27.29 -16.07
C LEU A 12 -2.81 26.23 -15.15
N LEU A 13 -3.41 25.23 -15.68
CA LEU A 13 -3.68 24.08 -14.92
C LEU A 13 -2.46 23.26 -14.81
N LEU A 14 -1.82 23.39 -13.72
CA LEU A 14 -0.81 22.45 -13.39
C LEU A 14 -1.45 21.24 -12.86
N ALA A 15 -1.68 20.33 -13.67
CA ALA A 15 -1.88 19.01 -13.21
C ALA A 15 -0.56 18.55 -12.68
N GLY A 16 -0.37 18.67 -11.43
CA GLY A 16 0.77 18.08 -10.82
C GLY A 16 0.62 16.59 -10.84
N CYS A 17 1.08 16.00 -11.87
CA CYS A 17 1.31 14.61 -11.85
C CYS A 17 2.53 14.37 -11.03
N SER A 18 2.35 14.28 -9.79
CA SER A 18 3.41 13.72 -9.04
C SER A 18 3.28 12.24 -9.22
N SER A 19 4.05 11.71 -10.08
CA SER A 19 4.30 10.31 -10.04
C SER A 19 5.16 10.11 -8.82
N SER A 20 4.54 10.02 -7.68
CA SER A 20 5.32 9.70 -6.53
C SER A 20 5.63 8.24 -6.65
N THR A 21 6.89 7.95 -6.80
CA THR A 21 7.38 6.59 -6.72
C THR A 21 7.55 6.17 -5.27
N GLY A 22 7.09 6.97 -4.31
CA GLY A 22 7.16 6.62 -2.92
C GLY A 22 6.04 5.67 -2.51
N ALA A 23 6.26 4.93 -1.44
CA ALA A 23 5.21 4.14 -0.84
C ALA A 23 4.07 5.06 -0.43
N ILE A 24 2.85 4.65 -0.71
CA ILE A 24 1.71 5.38 -0.23
C ILE A 24 1.36 4.80 1.13
N ASP A 25 1.62 5.58 2.15
CA ASP A 25 1.37 5.17 3.52
C ASP A 25 -0.05 5.53 3.92
N LEU A 26 -0.78 4.55 4.42
CA LEU A 26 -2.12 4.74 4.93
C LEU A 26 -2.11 4.52 6.44
N GLY A 27 -2.87 5.31 7.18
CA GLY A 27 -3.15 5.01 8.56
C GLY A 27 -4.04 3.78 8.67
N VAL A 28 -4.21 3.26 9.88
CA VAL A 28 -4.95 2.00 10.05
C VAL A 28 -6.41 2.12 9.62
N THR A 29 -7.03 3.27 9.82
CA THR A 29 -8.43 3.46 9.41
C THR A 29 -8.57 3.43 7.90
N GLU A 30 -7.70 4.14 7.19
CA GLU A 30 -7.71 4.15 5.73
C GLU A 30 -7.30 2.80 5.18
N PHE A 31 -6.37 2.12 5.83
CA PHE A 31 -5.96 0.78 5.43
C PHE A 31 -7.12 -0.21 5.59
N SER A 32 -7.84 -0.11 6.70
CA SER A 32 -9.03 -0.92 6.93
C SER A 32 -10.06 -0.75 5.80
N ALA A 33 -10.27 0.48 5.37
CA ALA A 33 -11.18 0.76 4.26
C ALA A 33 -10.63 0.20 2.95
N LYS A 34 -9.32 0.29 2.77
CA LYS A 34 -8.67 -0.22 1.55
C LYS A 34 -8.81 -1.72 1.42
N VAL A 35 -8.56 -2.47 2.49
CA VAL A 35 -8.67 -3.93 2.41
C VAL A 35 -10.11 -4.41 2.21
N ALA A 36 -11.09 -3.58 2.50
CA ALA A 36 -12.49 -3.90 2.28
C ALA A 36 -12.95 -3.65 0.84
N GLU A 37 -12.15 -2.97 0.04
CA GLU A 37 -12.52 -2.69 -1.36
C GLU A 37 -12.42 -3.96 -2.19
N ALA A 38 -13.35 -4.12 -3.12
CA ALA A 38 -13.37 -5.29 -4.00
C ALA A 38 -12.09 -5.34 -4.84
N GLY A 39 -11.49 -6.52 -4.92
CA GLY A 39 -10.31 -6.75 -5.74
C GLY A 39 -8.98 -6.36 -5.10
N VAL A 40 -8.98 -5.76 -3.91
CA VAL A 40 -7.75 -5.45 -3.22
C VAL A 40 -7.18 -6.71 -2.57
N ILE A 41 -5.90 -6.96 -2.78
CA ILE A 41 -5.19 -8.11 -2.22
C ILE A 41 -4.40 -7.63 -1.01
N THR A 42 -4.64 -8.24 0.14
CA THR A 42 -3.93 -7.91 1.36
C THR A 42 -2.72 -8.82 1.51
N LEU A 43 -1.55 -8.23 1.71
CA LEU A 43 -0.31 -8.97 1.89
C LEU A 43 0.26 -8.73 3.28
N ASP A 44 0.51 -9.81 4.01
CA ASP A 44 1.25 -9.80 5.25
C ASP A 44 2.68 -10.19 4.91
N VAL A 45 3.63 -9.28 5.15
CA VAL A 45 5.02 -9.54 4.80
C VAL A 45 5.88 -9.87 6.03
N ARG A 46 5.21 -10.31 7.11
CA ARG A 46 5.88 -10.79 8.30
C ARG A 46 6.34 -12.23 8.14
N THR A 47 6.87 -12.81 9.21
CA THR A 47 7.26 -14.21 9.21
C THR A 47 6.06 -15.13 9.41
N PRO A 48 6.19 -16.43 9.07
CA PRO A 48 5.11 -17.40 9.32
C PRO A 48 4.69 -17.47 10.78
N GLY A 49 5.62 -17.35 11.70
CA GLY A 49 5.30 -17.37 13.13
C GLY A 49 4.45 -16.19 13.55
N GLU A 50 4.79 -14.99 13.07
CA GLU A 50 4.00 -13.80 13.36
C GLU A 50 2.59 -13.92 12.75
N PHE A 51 2.52 -14.41 11.51
CA PHE A 51 1.24 -14.62 10.82
C PHE A 51 0.33 -15.56 11.62
N ALA A 52 0.90 -16.64 12.13
CA ALA A 52 0.14 -17.62 12.89
C ALA A 52 -0.39 -17.07 14.23
N GLU A 53 0.28 -16.07 14.79
CA GLU A 53 -0.18 -15.46 16.02
C GLU A 53 -1.41 -14.57 15.83
N GLY A 54 -1.65 -14.13 14.61
CA GLY A 54 -2.81 -13.30 14.26
C GLY A 54 -2.48 -12.46 13.05
N HIS A 55 -3.42 -12.37 12.12
CA HIS A 55 -3.26 -11.61 10.88
C HIS A 55 -4.59 -10.99 10.46
N VAL A 56 -4.53 -10.02 9.57
CA VAL A 56 -5.72 -9.41 9.00
C VAL A 56 -6.45 -10.47 8.18
N GLU A 57 -7.76 -10.55 8.37
CA GLU A 57 -8.57 -11.56 7.68
C GLU A 57 -8.39 -11.46 6.17
N GLY A 58 -8.18 -12.59 5.53
CA GLY A 58 -7.97 -12.65 4.09
C GLY A 58 -6.55 -12.33 3.64
N ALA A 59 -5.65 -11.99 4.55
CA ALA A 59 -4.27 -11.67 4.18
C ALA A 59 -3.53 -12.90 3.66
N ARG A 60 -2.71 -12.68 2.64
CA ARG A 60 -1.83 -13.68 2.09
C ARG A 60 -0.43 -13.41 2.61
N LEU A 61 0.23 -14.43 3.10
CA LEU A 61 1.58 -14.31 3.64
C LEU A 61 2.63 -14.39 2.53
N ILE A 62 3.47 -13.37 2.45
CA ILE A 62 4.69 -13.41 1.65
C ILE A 62 5.79 -12.80 2.51
N ASP A 63 6.60 -13.64 3.12
CA ASP A 63 7.62 -13.23 4.07
C ASP A 63 8.72 -12.40 3.40
N PHE A 64 8.83 -11.13 3.78
CA PHE A 64 9.83 -10.23 3.22
C PHE A 64 11.26 -10.64 3.55
N GLN A 65 11.44 -11.36 4.66
CA GLN A 65 12.77 -11.75 5.15
C GLN A 65 13.16 -13.17 4.74
N SER A 66 12.38 -13.82 3.90
CA SER A 66 12.64 -15.20 3.51
C SER A 66 13.86 -15.36 2.59
N GLY A 67 14.28 -14.26 1.95
CA GLY A 67 15.28 -14.32 0.90
C GLY A 67 14.70 -14.67 -0.47
N ASN A 68 13.40 -14.87 -0.57
CA ASN A 68 12.73 -15.24 -1.82
C ASN A 68 11.61 -14.28 -2.21
N PHE A 69 11.54 -13.12 -1.55
CA PHE A 69 10.44 -12.18 -1.73
C PHE A 69 10.26 -11.75 -3.18
N GLU A 70 11.35 -11.39 -3.85
CA GLU A 70 11.27 -10.91 -5.23
C GLU A 70 10.77 -11.99 -6.18
N ASN A 71 11.15 -13.24 -5.97
CA ASN A 71 10.65 -14.35 -6.78
C ASN A 71 9.17 -14.60 -6.53
N GLU A 72 8.73 -14.46 -5.28
CA GLU A 72 7.32 -14.68 -4.94
C GLU A 72 6.43 -13.60 -5.51
N ILE A 73 6.84 -12.33 -5.47
CA ILE A 73 6.01 -11.26 -6.03
C ILE A 73 6.03 -11.29 -7.57
N ALA A 74 7.04 -11.89 -8.18
CA ALA A 74 7.11 -11.98 -9.64
C ALA A 74 5.92 -12.76 -10.22
N ALA A 75 5.29 -13.62 -9.43
CA ALA A 75 4.12 -14.38 -9.85
C ALA A 75 2.80 -13.60 -9.67
N LEU A 76 2.85 -12.42 -9.08
CA LEU A 76 1.64 -11.64 -8.81
C LEU A 76 1.30 -10.71 -9.99
N ASP A 77 0.02 -10.38 -10.10
CA ASP A 77 -0.46 -9.43 -11.10
C ASP A 77 -0.02 -8.02 -10.72
N LYS A 78 0.82 -7.42 -11.53
CA LYS A 78 1.36 -6.08 -11.27
C LYS A 78 0.34 -4.96 -11.40
N ASN A 79 -0.79 -5.24 -12.02
CA ASN A 79 -1.85 -4.26 -12.21
C ASN A 79 -2.91 -4.31 -11.11
N ALA A 80 -2.87 -5.30 -10.26
CA ALA A 80 -3.80 -5.38 -9.13
C ALA A 80 -3.41 -4.38 -8.03
N THR A 81 -4.32 -4.17 -7.10
CA THR A 81 -4.10 -3.29 -5.96
C THR A 81 -3.72 -4.12 -4.73
N TYR A 82 -2.67 -3.73 -4.07
CA TYR A 82 -2.14 -4.45 -2.91
C TYR A 82 -2.11 -3.55 -1.68
N ALA A 83 -2.63 -4.07 -0.59
CA ALA A 83 -2.53 -3.45 0.73
C ALA A 83 -1.56 -4.29 1.55
N VAL A 84 -0.41 -3.72 1.88
CA VAL A 84 0.74 -4.45 2.43
C VAL A 84 1.00 -3.99 3.86
N TYR A 85 1.20 -4.92 4.76
CA TYR A 85 1.49 -4.58 6.13
C TYR A 85 2.50 -5.53 6.77
N CYS A 86 3.11 -5.04 7.85
CA CYS A 86 3.95 -5.86 8.70
C CYS A 86 3.61 -5.58 10.16
N ARG A 87 4.58 -5.74 11.06
CA ARG A 87 4.31 -5.51 12.47
C ARG A 87 4.21 -4.02 12.81
N SER A 88 5.14 -3.20 12.30
CA SER A 88 5.24 -1.78 12.67
C SER A 88 5.29 -0.84 11.47
N GLY A 89 5.31 -1.36 10.25
CA GLY A 89 5.38 -0.55 9.03
C GLY A 89 6.74 -0.50 8.36
N ASN A 90 7.79 -0.97 9.00
CA ASN A 90 9.15 -0.87 8.46
C ASN A 90 9.40 -1.87 7.32
N ARG A 91 9.19 -3.16 7.59
CA ARG A 91 9.37 -4.19 6.55
C ARG A 91 8.42 -3.99 5.39
N SER A 92 7.17 -3.63 5.69
CA SER A 92 6.18 -3.41 4.65
C SER A 92 6.50 -2.18 3.81
N GLY A 93 7.06 -1.13 4.40
CA GLY A 93 7.52 0.02 3.63
C GLY A 93 8.60 -0.37 2.63
N GLN A 94 9.55 -1.21 3.05
CA GLN A 94 10.59 -1.72 2.17
C GLN A 94 10.02 -2.67 1.12
N ALA A 95 9.07 -3.52 1.50
CA ALA A 95 8.41 -4.44 0.58
C ALA A 95 7.66 -3.68 -0.51
N VAL A 96 6.94 -2.62 -0.13
CA VAL A 96 6.22 -1.78 -1.10
C VAL A 96 7.20 -1.15 -2.08
N LYS A 97 8.33 -0.64 -1.59
CA LYS A 97 9.34 -0.07 -2.48
C LYS A 97 9.88 -1.12 -3.44
N THR A 98 10.17 -2.31 -2.96
CA THR A 98 10.62 -3.41 -3.80
C THR A 98 9.58 -3.75 -4.87
N MET A 99 8.30 -3.78 -4.49
CA MET A 99 7.22 -4.04 -5.43
C MET A 99 7.12 -2.93 -6.49
N GLN A 100 7.22 -1.68 -6.07
CA GLN A 100 7.19 -0.56 -7.01
C GLN A 100 8.36 -0.63 -8.00
N ASP A 101 9.54 -0.94 -7.51
CA ASP A 101 10.72 -1.11 -8.37
C ASP A 101 10.52 -2.27 -9.35
N ALA A 102 9.73 -3.25 -8.99
CA ALA A 102 9.40 -4.39 -9.85
C ALA A 102 8.23 -4.12 -10.81
N GLY A 103 7.67 -2.92 -10.79
CA GLY A 103 6.63 -2.53 -11.74
C GLY A 103 5.20 -2.54 -11.20
N PHE A 104 5.02 -2.77 -9.90
CA PHE A 104 3.70 -2.69 -9.30
C PHE A 104 3.30 -1.22 -9.15
N THR A 105 2.09 -0.86 -9.55
CA THR A 105 1.66 0.53 -9.61
C THR A 105 0.65 0.92 -8.54
N ASN A 106 0.01 -0.03 -7.91
CA ASN A 106 -1.04 0.23 -6.92
C ASN A 106 -0.74 -0.50 -5.62
N VAL A 107 0.21 0.02 -4.86
CA VAL A 107 0.68 -0.63 -3.64
C VAL A 107 0.63 0.35 -2.49
N PHE A 108 0.03 -0.06 -1.39
CA PHE A 108 -0.17 0.78 -0.21
C PHE A 108 0.44 0.11 1.01
N ASN A 109 1.04 0.90 1.88
CA ASN A 109 1.63 0.45 3.13
C ASN A 109 0.75 0.85 4.32
N MET A 110 0.60 -0.02 5.30
CA MET A 110 -0.05 0.37 6.55
C MET A 110 0.97 0.96 7.50
N ASN A 111 0.87 2.27 7.71
CA ASN A 111 1.71 2.94 8.67
C ASN A 111 1.36 2.43 10.08
N GLY A 112 2.36 2.11 10.88
CA GLY A 112 2.14 1.59 12.23
C GLY A 112 1.86 0.09 12.31
N GLY A 113 1.53 -0.55 11.22
CA GLY A 113 1.39 -2.00 11.13
C GLY A 113 0.36 -2.61 12.05
N VAL A 114 0.54 -3.90 12.33
CA VAL A 114 -0.38 -4.68 13.17
C VAL A 114 -0.48 -4.11 14.59
N ILE A 115 0.58 -3.47 15.07
CA ILE A 115 0.54 -2.86 16.40
C ILE A 115 -0.56 -1.79 16.45
N ASP A 116 -0.58 -0.88 15.49
CA ASP A 116 -1.59 0.18 15.46
C ASP A 116 -2.96 -0.36 15.08
N TRP A 117 -3.00 -1.37 14.22
CA TRP A 117 -4.25 -2.04 13.86
C TRP A 117 -4.94 -2.60 15.09
N ALA A 118 -4.21 -3.35 15.91
CA ALA A 118 -4.75 -3.95 17.12
C ALA A 118 -5.12 -2.88 18.16
N ASN A 119 -4.28 -1.86 18.31
CA ASN A 119 -4.54 -0.78 19.24
C ASN A 119 -5.80 0.03 18.88
N ALA A 120 -6.11 0.10 17.60
CA ALA A 120 -7.32 0.76 17.12
C ALA A 120 -8.58 -0.11 17.27
N GLY A 121 -8.42 -1.34 17.71
CA GLY A 121 -9.55 -2.26 17.93
C GLY A 121 -9.96 -3.07 16.73
N PHE A 122 -9.17 -3.07 15.65
CA PHE A 122 -9.47 -3.89 14.48
C PHE A 122 -9.10 -5.36 14.75
N PRO A 123 -9.88 -6.31 14.25
CA PRO A 123 -9.68 -7.72 14.59
C PRO A 123 -8.53 -8.37 13.83
N LEU A 124 -7.95 -9.39 14.47
CA LEU A 124 -6.99 -10.28 13.84
C LEU A 124 -7.53 -11.71 13.94
N VAL A 125 -7.25 -12.52 12.96
CA VAL A 125 -7.66 -13.91 12.92
C VAL A 125 -6.44 -14.81 12.90
N LYS A 126 -6.63 -16.08 13.28
CA LYS A 126 -5.53 -17.04 13.37
C LYS A 126 -5.62 -18.20 12.38
N ASN A 127 -6.61 -18.18 11.54
CA ASN A 127 -6.82 -19.28 10.56
C ASN A 127 -5.98 -19.14 9.32
#